data_a8418a203215032135a3320fd80822c7
#
_entry.id   a8418a203215032135a3320fd80822c7
#
_cell.length_a   1.000
_cell.length_b   1.000
_cell.length_c   1.000
_cell.angle_alpha   90.00
_cell.angle_beta   90.00
_cell.angle_gamma   90.00
#
_symmetry.space_group_name_H-M   'P 1'
#
loop_
_entity.id
_entity.type
_entity.pdbx_description
1 polymer ?
#
loop_
_entity_poly.entity_id
_entity_poly.type
_entity_poly.pdbx_seq_one_letter_code
_entity_poly.pdbx_strand_id
1 'polypeptide(L)'
;QHILDMNQQEDLHGILIQSPLPKHMNEEMLTELIDPRKDVDGFHPVNLGRLVQGRSDGMVPCTPSGVMEMLSWANVELTGKKAVVLGRSFNVGMPQALLMAAKGADATVTIVHSRTKDAQAECREADVLIAAVGRPEMVKLDWVKPGAIVVDVGINRIDDATRERGWRLAGDVHPDVAQTASFLSPVPGGVGPMTVAMLMANTVTSAELLSKNCLLYTSDAADDW
;
A
#
# COMPACT_ATOMS: atom_id res chain seq x y z
N GLN A 1 23.68 -12.69 -3.42
CA GLN A 1 23.73 -14.10 -2.99
C GLN A 1 22.79 -14.37 -1.81
N HIS A 2 22.78 -13.56 -0.75
CA HIS A 2 21.98 -13.79 0.47
C HIS A 2 20.47 -13.99 0.20
N ILE A 3 19.85 -13.19 -0.69
CA ILE A 3 18.45 -13.36 -1.09
C ILE A 3 18.22 -14.72 -1.75
N LEU A 4 19.14 -15.14 -2.64
CA LEU A 4 19.03 -16.43 -3.32
C LEU A 4 19.14 -17.61 -2.33
N ASP A 5 20.00 -17.48 -1.32
CA ASP A 5 20.12 -18.48 -0.26
C ASP A 5 18.85 -18.57 0.58
N MET A 6 18.22 -17.41 0.91
CA MET A 6 16.93 -17.36 1.62
C MET A 6 15.78 -17.95 0.79
N ASN A 7 15.79 -17.79 -0.53
CA ASN A 7 14.77 -18.40 -1.39
C ASN A 7 14.75 -19.93 -1.27
N GLN A 8 15.93 -20.56 -1.06
CA GLN A 8 16.08 -22.02 -0.97
C GLN A 8 15.70 -22.59 0.41
N GLN A 9 15.51 -21.76 1.43
CA GLN A 9 15.15 -22.22 2.76
C GLN A 9 13.66 -22.56 2.81
N GLU A 10 13.33 -23.82 3.03
CA GLU A 10 11.93 -24.32 3.05
C GLU A 10 11.14 -23.81 4.27
N ASP A 11 11.82 -23.57 5.39
CA ASP A 11 11.25 -23.05 6.64
C ASP A 11 11.15 -21.52 6.69
N LEU A 12 11.61 -20.81 5.65
CA LEU A 12 11.51 -19.37 5.53
C LEU A 12 10.39 -18.99 4.56
N HIS A 13 9.36 -18.35 5.06
CA HIS A 13 8.13 -18.08 4.33
C HIS A 13 7.96 -16.62 3.88
N GLY A 14 8.80 -15.70 4.33
CA GLY A 14 8.72 -14.29 3.93
C GLY A 14 10.08 -13.62 3.85
N ILE A 15 10.26 -12.80 2.83
CA ILE A 15 11.46 -11.98 2.62
C ILE A 15 11.02 -10.54 2.43
N LEU A 16 11.63 -9.64 3.19
CA LEU A 16 11.39 -8.21 3.17
C LEU A 16 12.71 -7.48 2.94
N ILE A 17 12.71 -6.52 2.03
CA ILE A 17 13.83 -5.59 1.83
C ILE A 17 13.46 -4.26 2.47
N GLN A 18 14.11 -3.93 3.60
CA GLN A 18 13.82 -2.67 4.30
C GLN A 18 14.36 -1.46 3.52
N SER A 19 13.47 -0.68 2.96
CA SER A 19 13.79 0.60 2.32
C SER A 19 13.87 1.77 3.32
N PRO A 20 14.66 2.82 3.03
CA PRO A 20 15.49 2.99 1.83
C PRO A 20 16.84 2.24 1.92
N LEU A 21 17.28 1.71 0.80
CA LEU A 21 18.59 1.07 0.68
C LEU A 21 19.73 2.10 0.53
N PRO A 22 20.97 1.73 0.87
CA PRO A 22 22.15 2.53 0.52
C PRO A 22 22.21 2.79 -1.00
N LYS A 23 22.66 4.00 -1.39
CA LYS A 23 22.65 4.47 -2.79
C LYS A 23 23.36 3.58 -3.81
N HIS A 24 24.29 2.72 -3.36
CA HIS A 24 25.01 1.79 -4.23
C HIS A 24 24.25 0.50 -4.52
N MET A 25 23.12 0.28 -3.86
CA MET A 25 22.25 -0.89 -4.09
C MET A 25 21.07 -0.51 -4.97
N ASN A 26 20.72 -1.40 -5.90
CA ASN A 26 19.54 -1.24 -6.74
C ASN A 26 18.37 -2.03 -6.14
N GLU A 27 17.40 -1.33 -5.60
CA GLU A 27 16.23 -1.91 -4.92
C GLU A 27 15.36 -2.74 -5.87
N GLU A 28 15.13 -2.28 -7.10
CA GLU A 28 14.34 -2.99 -8.11
C GLU A 28 14.97 -4.35 -8.42
N MET A 29 16.27 -4.36 -8.73
CA MET A 29 17.00 -5.59 -9.02
C MET A 29 17.00 -6.56 -7.82
N LEU A 30 17.10 -6.06 -6.60
CA LEU A 30 17.08 -6.91 -5.41
C LEU A 30 15.69 -7.48 -5.14
N THR A 31 14.63 -6.71 -5.39
CA THR A 31 13.25 -7.18 -5.27
C THR A 31 12.96 -8.30 -6.28
N GLU A 32 13.45 -8.19 -7.52
CA GLU A 32 13.31 -9.23 -8.54
C GLU A 32 14.04 -10.54 -8.21
N LEU A 33 15.01 -10.53 -7.30
CA LEU A 33 15.70 -11.74 -6.84
C LEU A 33 14.90 -12.54 -5.80
N ILE A 34 13.87 -11.94 -5.18
CA ILE A 34 13.02 -12.64 -4.21
C ILE A 34 12.13 -13.63 -4.96
N ASP A 35 11.92 -14.83 -4.39
CA ASP A 35 10.85 -15.72 -4.89
C ASP A 35 9.49 -14.98 -4.72
N PRO A 36 8.72 -14.79 -5.80
CA PRO A 36 7.43 -14.07 -5.73
C PRO A 36 6.46 -14.61 -4.69
N ARG A 37 6.60 -15.88 -4.30
CA ARG A 37 5.77 -16.52 -3.25
C ARG A 37 6.20 -16.10 -1.84
N LYS A 38 7.48 -15.65 -1.68
CA LYS A 38 8.08 -15.17 -0.43
C LYS A 38 8.17 -13.65 -0.35
N ASP A 39 7.74 -12.93 -1.40
CA ASP A 39 7.66 -11.46 -1.44
C ASP A 39 6.48 -10.97 -0.61
N VAL A 40 6.68 -10.84 0.70
CA VAL A 40 5.60 -10.46 1.62
C VAL A 40 5.23 -8.97 1.59
N ASP A 41 6.07 -8.12 1.01
CA ASP A 41 5.74 -6.72 0.73
C ASP A 41 4.84 -6.53 -0.51
N GLY A 42 4.84 -7.53 -1.42
CA GLY A 42 4.03 -7.50 -2.64
C GLY A 42 4.59 -6.60 -3.75
N PHE A 43 5.91 -6.32 -3.76
CA PHE A 43 6.53 -5.42 -4.73
C PHE A 43 7.17 -6.13 -5.92
N HIS A 44 7.28 -7.45 -5.88
CA HIS A 44 7.83 -8.22 -6.99
C HIS A 44 6.98 -8.02 -8.26
N PRO A 45 7.60 -7.83 -9.46
CA PRO A 45 6.86 -7.59 -10.71
C PRO A 45 5.80 -8.64 -11.03
N VAL A 46 6.02 -9.90 -10.66
CA VAL A 46 5.04 -10.98 -10.82
C VAL A 46 3.78 -10.70 -9.98
N ASN A 47 3.94 -10.29 -8.72
CA ASN A 47 2.83 -9.98 -7.83
C ASN A 47 2.06 -8.73 -8.29
N LEU A 48 2.78 -7.68 -8.69
CA LEU A 48 2.15 -6.49 -9.29
C LEU A 48 1.44 -6.82 -10.60
N GLY A 49 1.99 -7.72 -11.43
CA GLY A 49 1.34 -8.21 -12.64
C GLY A 49 0.04 -8.97 -12.36
N ARG A 50 0.02 -9.79 -11.31
CA ARG A 50 -1.17 -10.48 -10.83
C ARG A 50 -2.23 -9.50 -10.34
N LEU A 51 -1.83 -8.48 -9.60
CA LEU A 51 -2.71 -7.40 -9.16
C LEU A 51 -3.38 -6.69 -10.35
N VAL A 52 -2.63 -6.32 -11.39
CA VAL A 52 -3.17 -5.73 -12.62
C VAL A 52 -4.19 -6.65 -13.29
N GLN A 53 -3.99 -7.96 -13.25
CA GLN A 53 -4.89 -8.96 -13.83
C GLN A 53 -6.12 -9.25 -12.94
N GLY A 54 -6.21 -8.66 -11.75
CA GLY A 54 -7.27 -8.94 -10.79
C GLY A 54 -7.21 -10.36 -10.20
N ARG A 55 -6.02 -10.96 -10.15
CA ARG A 55 -5.79 -12.31 -9.60
C ARG A 55 -5.63 -12.24 -8.08
N SER A 56 -6.15 -13.24 -7.39
CA SER A 56 -6.10 -13.35 -5.93
C SER A 56 -4.95 -14.21 -5.40
N ASP A 57 -4.13 -14.81 -6.31
CA ASP A 57 -3.03 -15.72 -5.95
C ASP A 57 -1.65 -15.02 -5.87
N GLY A 58 -1.64 -13.70 -5.77
CA GLY A 58 -0.45 -12.88 -5.59
C GLY A 58 -0.44 -12.13 -4.26
N MET A 59 0.75 -11.78 -3.80
CA MET A 59 0.89 -10.85 -2.67
C MET A 59 0.51 -9.44 -3.13
N VAL A 60 -0.31 -8.77 -2.34
CA VAL A 60 -0.72 -7.39 -2.59
C VAL A 60 0.15 -6.45 -1.74
N PRO A 61 0.59 -5.30 -2.27
CA PRO A 61 1.36 -4.33 -1.50
C PRO A 61 0.70 -3.97 -0.18
N CYS A 62 1.47 -4.06 0.92
CA CYS A 62 0.94 -3.99 2.27
C CYS A 62 0.23 -2.67 2.58
N THR A 63 0.81 -1.52 2.20
CA THR A 63 0.21 -0.21 2.48
C THR A 63 -1.11 -0.01 1.74
N PRO A 64 -1.22 -0.26 0.42
CA PRO A 64 -2.50 -0.22 -0.29
C PRO A 64 -3.55 -1.18 0.27
N SER A 65 -3.16 -2.41 0.63
CA SER A 65 -4.07 -3.35 1.30
C SER A 65 -4.59 -2.80 2.62
N GLY A 66 -3.71 -2.22 3.44
CA GLY A 66 -4.10 -1.61 4.71
C GLY A 66 -5.06 -0.43 4.54
N VAL A 67 -4.90 0.36 3.48
CA VAL A 67 -5.83 1.44 3.14
C VAL A 67 -7.20 0.87 2.77
N MET A 68 -7.26 -0.20 1.96
CA MET A 68 -8.53 -0.84 1.60
C MET A 68 -9.25 -1.41 2.83
N GLU A 69 -8.52 -2.05 3.76
CA GLU A 69 -9.07 -2.53 5.03
C GLU A 69 -9.63 -1.38 5.90
N MET A 70 -8.91 -0.25 5.98
CA MET A 70 -9.39 0.93 6.72
C MET A 70 -10.69 1.48 6.13
N LEU A 71 -10.79 1.55 4.79
CA LEU A 71 -12.01 1.98 4.11
C LEU A 71 -13.17 1.02 4.37
N SER A 72 -12.91 -0.29 4.35
CA SER A 72 -13.89 -1.33 4.69
C SER A 72 -14.39 -1.21 6.13
N TRP A 73 -13.50 -1.03 7.11
CA TRP A 73 -13.88 -0.84 8.52
C TRP A 73 -14.67 0.45 8.75
N ALA A 74 -14.37 1.49 7.96
CA ALA A 74 -15.14 2.73 7.98
C ALA A 74 -16.49 2.62 7.24
N ASN A 75 -16.85 1.43 6.73
CA ASN A 75 -18.04 1.17 5.92
C ASN A 75 -18.13 2.10 4.69
N VAL A 76 -16.99 2.37 4.06
CA VAL A 76 -16.91 3.17 2.86
C VAL A 76 -17.21 2.30 1.65
N GLU A 77 -18.35 2.50 1.03
CA GLU A 77 -18.66 1.93 -0.26
C GLU A 77 -17.96 2.73 -1.37
N LEU A 78 -17.15 2.05 -2.18
CA LEU A 78 -16.37 2.66 -3.25
C LEU A 78 -17.10 2.66 -4.60
N THR A 79 -18.08 1.79 -4.78
CA THR A 79 -18.81 1.61 -6.03
C THR A 79 -19.36 2.93 -6.56
N GLY A 80 -18.94 3.29 -7.77
CA GLY A 80 -19.36 4.51 -8.45
C GLY A 80 -18.79 5.82 -7.89
N LYS A 81 -17.97 5.77 -6.82
CA LYS A 81 -17.34 6.98 -6.26
C LYS A 81 -16.17 7.45 -7.11
N LYS A 82 -15.97 8.76 -7.14
CA LYS A 82 -14.78 9.38 -7.70
C LYS A 82 -13.66 9.30 -6.66
N ALA A 83 -12.70 8.44 -6.91
CA ALA A 83 -11.52 8.31 -6.08
C ALA A 83 -10.33 9.03 -6.74
N VAL A 84 -9.56 9.76 -5.94
CA VAL A 84 -8.33 10.40 -6.38
C VAL A 84 -7.17 9.84 -5.57
N VAL A 85 -6.17 9.33 -6.25
CA VAL A 85 -4.90 8.91 -5.66
C VAL A 85 -3.85 9.96 -5.99
N LEU A 86 -3.46 10.73 -4.99
CA LEU A 86 -2.42 11.75 -5.09
C LEU A 86 -1.06 11.12 -4.79
N GLY A 87 -0.32 10.80 -5.85
CA GLY A 87 0.91 10.04 -5.86
C GLY A 87 0.84 8.88 -6.85
N ARG A 88 2.00 8.47 -7.40
CA ARG A 88 2.08 7.38 -8.38
C ARG A 88 3.31 6.49 -8.19
N SER A 89 3.75 6.32 -6.95
CA SER A 89 4.82 5.39 -6.65
C SER A 89 4.41 3.96 -6.96
N PHE A 90 5.36 3.08 -7.29
CA PHE A 90 5.10 1.68 -7.58
C PHE A 90 4.68 0.89 -6.33
N ASN A 91 5.10 1.36 -5.16
CA ASN A 91 4.84 0.70 -3.88
C ASN A 91 3.51 1.12 -3.21
N VAL A 92 2.97 2.31 -3.54
CA VAL A 92 1.71 2.81 -2.95
C VAL A 92 0.74 3.32 -4.00
N GLY A 93 1.07 4.40 -4.71
CA GLY A 93 0.08 5.12 -5.53
C GLY A 93 -0.51 4.29 -6.67
N MET A 94 0.32 3.58 -7.43
CA MET A 94 -0.16 2.74 -8.53
C MET A 94 -0.97 1.53 -8.04
N PRO A 95 -0.48 0.70 -7.10
CA PRO A 95 -1.28 -0.41 -6.60
C PRO A 95 -2.55 0.04 -5.86
N GLN A 96 -2.54 1.17 -5.16
CA GLN A 96 -3.75 1.73 -4.56
C GLN A 96 -4.82 2.05 -5.61
N ALA A 97 -4.43 2.69 -6.70
CA ALA A 97 -5.36 3.00 -7.79
C ALA A 97 -5.94 1.73 -8.42
N LEU A 98 -5.12 0.70 -8.61
CA LEU A 98 -5.57 -0.60 -9.13
C LEU A 98 -6.57 -1.28 -8.19
N LEU A 99 -6.31 -1.32 -6.88
CA LEU A 99 -7.22 -1.91 -5.90
C LEU A 99 -8.58 -1.20 -5.87
N MET A 100 -8.59 0.14 -5.92
CA MET A 100 -9.84 0.90 -5.90
C MET A 100 -10.63 0.78 -7.21
N ALA A 101 -9.95 0.60 -8.35
CA ALA A 101 -10.57 0.40 -9.64
C ALA A 101 -10.96 -1.06 -9.92
N ALA A 102 -10.47 -2.01 -9.10
CA ALA A 102 -10.70 -3.42 -9.31
C ALA A 102 -12.19 -3.77 -9.23
N LYS A 103 -12.58 -4.84 -9.94
CA LYS A 103 -13.94 -5.39 -9.86
C LYS A 103 -14.29 -5.77 -8.43
N GLY A 104 -15.40 -5.27 -7.93
CA GLY A 104 -15.87 -5.42 -6.55
C GLY A 104 -15.58 -4.22 -5.66
N ALA A 105 -14.60 -3.36 -6.00
CA ALA A 105 -14.42 -2.04 -5.43
C ALA A 105 -15.07 -0.97 -6.33
N ASP A 106 -14.92 -1.10 -7.64
CA ASP A 106 -15.65 -0.40 -8.69
C ASP A 106 -15.66 1.14 -8.59
N ALA A 107 -14.57 1.73 -8.06
CA ALA A 107 -14.42 3.18 -8.06
C ALA A 107 -13.95 3.70 -9.43
N THR A 108 -14.31 4.94 -9.76
CA THR A 108 -13.67 5.67 -10.84
C THR A 108 -12.44 6.38 -10.32
N VAL A 109 -11.24 5.97 -10.76
CA VAL A 109 -9.98 6.41 -10.15
C VAL A 109 -9.23 7.39 -11.05
N THR A 110 -8.85 8.53 -10.49
CA THR A 110 -7.92 9.48 -11.10
C THR A 110 -6.58 9.46 -10.35
N ILE A 111 -5.48 9.29 -11.07
CA ILE A 111 -4.13 9.37 -10.52
C ILE A 111 -3.59 10.77 -10.73
N VAL A 112 -3.25 11.45 -9.64
CA VAL A 112 -2.72 12.83 -9.63
C VAL A 112 -1.26 12.82 -9.20
N HIS A 113 -0.43 13.60 -9.85
CA HIS A 113 1.02 13.65 -9.60
C HIS A 113 1.61 15.03 -9.88
N SER A 114 2.89 15.22 -9.63
CA SER A 114 3.61 16.51 -9.77
C SER A 114 3.57 17.13 -11.18
N ARG A 115 3.15 16.40 -12.19
CA ARG A 115 2.97 16.88 -13.57
C ARG A 115 1.49 17.09 -13.95
N THR A 116 0.56 16.84 -13.04
CA THR A 116 -0.87 17.14 -13.26
C THR A 116 -1.06 18.64 -13.29
N LYS A 117 -1.76 19.14 -14.31
CA LYS A 117 -1.88 20.58 -14.60
C LYS A 117 -2.55 21.35 -13.46
N ASP A 118 -3.58 20.81 -12.86
CA ASP A 118 -4.29 21.37 -11.70
C ASP A 118 -4.61 20.26 -10.70
N ALA A 119 -3.57 19.85 -9.95
CA ALA A 119 -3.69 18.78 -8.97
C ALA A 119 -4.71 19.09 -7.85
N GLN A 120 -4.83 20.37 -7.49
CA GLN A 120 -5.77 20.82 -6.47
C GLN A 120 -7.21 20.66 -6.93
N ALA A 121 -7.52 21.07 -8.15
CA ALA A 121 -8.86 20.92 -8.70
C ALA A 121 -9.28 19.44 -8.79
N GLU A 122 -8.38 18.56 -9.26
CA GLU A 122 -8.64 17.13 -9.31
C GLU A 122 -8.92 16.53 -7.93
N CYS A 123 -8.13 16.89 -6.92
CA CYS A 123 -8.33 16.44 -5.54
C CYS A 123 -9.66 16.94 -4.96
N ARG A 124 -10.07 18.18 -5.28
CA ARG A 124 -11.32 18.77 -4.79
C ARG A 124 -12.58 18.07 -5.31
N GLU A 125 -12.47 17.36 -6.42
CA GLU A 125 -13.58 16.59 -6.99
C GLU A 125 -13.75 15.20 -6.34
N ALA A 126 -12.80 14.78 -5.50
CA ALA A 126 -12.78 13.42 -4.94
C ALA A 126 -13.84 13.20 -3.88
N ASP A 127 -14.58 12.11 -3.98
CA ASP A 127 -15.36 11.54 -2.88
C ASP A 127 -14.44 10.82 -1.89
N VAL A 128 -13.38 10.18 -2.42
CA VAL A 128 -12.33 9.51 -1.65
C VAL A 128 -10.97 9.98 -2.14
N LEU A 129 -10.19 10.59 -1.26
CA LEU A 129 -8.83 11.08 -1.55
C LEU A 129 -7.80 10.27 -0.78
N ILE A 130 -6.86 9.67 -1.50
CA ILE A 130 -5.69 9.00 -0.93
C ILE A 130 -4.46 9.89 -1.15
N ALA A 131 -3.87 10.41 -0.09
CA ALA A 131 -2.67 11.26 -0.17
C ALA A 131 -1.40 10.43 0.11
N ALA A 132 -0.53 10.31 -0.91
CA ALA A 132 0.67 9.47 -0.88
C ALA A 132 1.82 10.11 -1.69
N VAL A 133 2.21 11.34 -1.35
CA VAL A 133 3.25 12.12 -2.06
C VAL A 133 4.53 12.32 -1.25
N GLY A 134 4.52 12.02 0.04
CA GLY A 134 5.67 12.23 0.93
C GLY A 134 6.03 13.72 1.09
N ARG A 135 5.04 14.60 1.10
CA ARG A 135 5.19 16.04 1.29
C ARG A 135 4.34 16.51 2.46
N PRO A 136 4.97 16.91 3.58
CA PRO A 136 4.24 17.23 4.79
C PRO A 136 3.23 18.33 4.58
N GLU A 137 1.97 18.07 4.99
CA GLU A 137 0.87 19.03 5.04
C GLU A 137 0.59 19.76 3.71
N MET A 138 0.91 19.10 2.58
CA MET A 138 0.70 19.66 1.24
C MET A 138 -0.79 19.80 0.91
N VAL A 139 -1.61 18.81 1.29
CA VAL A 139 -3.05 18.81 1.05
C VAL A 139 -3.74 19.67 2.11
N LYS A 140 -4.22 20.83 1.72
CA LYS A 140 -4.89 21.79 2.60
C LYS A 140 -6.42 21.72 2.44
N LEU A 141 -7.13 22.50 3.25
CA LEU A 141 -8.59 22.56 3.28
C LEU A 141 -9.20 22.82 1.88
N ASP A 142 -8.58 23.67 1.11
CA ASP A 142 -9.01 24.06 -0.24
C ASP A 142 -8.73 22.99 -1.33
N TRP A 143 -8.09 21.87 -0.96
CA TRP A 143 -7.88 20.70 -1.82
C TRP A 143 -8.95 19.64 -1.66
N VAL A 144 -9.81 19.75 -0.66
CA VAL A 144 -10.70 18.67 -0.26
C VAL A 144 -12.16 19.09 -0.41
N LYS A 145 -12.96 18.24 -1.03
CA LYS A 145 -14.39 18.38 -1.15
C LYS A 145 -15.05 18.26 0.24
N PRO A 146 -16.00 19.13 0.59
CA PRO A 146 -16.77 18.94 1.82
C PRO A 146 -17.42 17.56 1.89
N GLY A 147 -17.22 16.88 3.02
CA GLY A 147 -17.73 15.53 3.23
C GLY A 147 -16.90 14.41 2.58
N ALA A 148 -15.79 14.71 1.95
CA ALA A 148 -14.90 13.69 1.38
C ALA A 148 -14.28 12.79 2.46
N ILE A 149 -13.95 11.57 2.05
CA ILE A 149 -13.17 10.63 2.84
C ILE A 149 -11.71 10.81 2.45
N VAL A 150 -10.85 11.06 3.44
CA VAL A 150 -9.43 11.33 3.20
C VAL A 150 -8.58 10.31 3.96
N VAL A 151 -7.73 9.59 3.22
CA VAL A 151 -6.74 8.70 3.80
C VAL A 151 -5.35 9.26 3.54
N ASP A 152 -4.67 9.59 4.62
CA ASP A 152 -3.31 10.13 4.61
C ASP A 152 -2.29 8.99 4.81
N VAL A 153 -1.55 8.68 3.77
CA VAL A 153 -0.50 7.66 3.77
C VAL A 153 0.86 8.26 4.17
N GLY A 154 0.97 9.58 4.12
CA GLY A 154 2.21 10.28 4.39
C GLY A 154 2.71 10.08 5.82
N ILE A 155 4.00 9.83 5.97
CA ILE A 155 4.71 9.87 7.26
C ILE A 155 5.99 10.67 7.07
N ASN A 156 5.95 11.93 7.50
CA ASN A 156 7.05 12.87 7.34
C ASN A 156 7.54 13.33 8.70
N ARG A 157 8.85 13.38 8.89
CA ARG A 157 9.46 14.02 10.05
C ARG A 157 9.61 15.51 9.76
N ILE A 158 9.00 16.35 10.59
CA ILE A 158 9.12 17.81 10.53
C ILE A 158 9.64 18.35 11.86
N ASP A 159 10.43 19.41 11.80
CA ASP A 159 10.95 20.08 13.00
C ASP A 159 9.79 20.71 13.79
N ASP A 160 9.83 20.54 15.11
CA ASP A 160 8.83 21.08 16.03
C ASP A 160 9.49 21.42 17.37
N ALA A 161 9.82 22.68 17.55
CA ALA A 161 10.48 23.16 18.77
C ALA A 161 9.60 23.07 20.02
N THR A 162 8.30 22.81 19.88
CA THR A 162 7.39 22.62 21.02
C THR A 162 7.47 21.23 21.63
N ARG A 163 8.12 20.31 20.94
CA ARG A 163 8.31 18.92 21.39
C ARG A 163 9.69 18.74 22.01
N GLU A 164 9.78 17.97 23.09
CA GLU A 164 11.07 17.67 23.76
C GLU A 164 12.12 17.09 22.79
N ARG A 165 11.69 16.24 21.84
CA ARG A 165 12.55 15.64 20.81
C ARG A 165 12.85 16.56 19.63
N GLY A 166 12.34 17.80 19.62
CA GLY A 166 12.56 18.80 18.58
C GLY A 166 11.89 18.52 17.23
N TRP A 167 11.05 17.49 17.13
CA TRP A 167 10.36 17.12 15.90
C TRP A 167 9.03 16.39 16.16
N ARG A 168 8.16 16.36 15.15
CA ARG A 168 6.93 15.54 15.13
C ARG A 168 6.78 14.80 13.80
N LEU A 169 5.92 13.80 13.80
CA LEU A 169 5.45 13.18 12.56
C LEU A 169 4.24 13.99 12.04
N ALA A 170 4.22 14.19 10.74
CA ALA A 170 3.12 14.79 10.01
C ALA A 170 2.79 13.95 8.77
N GLY A 171 1.54 13.93 8.39
CA GLY A 171 1.09 13.36 7.15
C GLY A 171 1.30 14.28 5.95
N ASP A 172 0.80 13.88 4.81
CA ASP A 172 0.72 14.70 3.60
C ASP A 172 -0.48 15.66 3.64
N VAL A 173 -1.42 15.42 4.57
CA VAL A 173 -2.65 16.21 4.74
C VAL A 173 -2.53 17.13 5.95
N HIS A 174 -2.88 18.40 5.77
CA HIS A 174 -2.92 19.37 6.85
C HIS A 174 -4.05 19.02 7.85
N PRO A 175 -3.84 19.12 9.18
CA PRO A 175 -4.85 18.75 10.19
C PRO A 175 -6.19 19.48 10.04
N ASP A 176 -6.20 20.71 9.53
CA ASP A 176 -7.43 21.50 9.33
C ASP A 176 -8.42 20.82 8.35
N VAL A 177 -7.96 19.88 7.53
CA VAL A 177 -8.83 19.11 6.63
C VAL A 177 -9.89 18.34 7.40
N ALA A 178 -9.63 17.99 8.66
CA ALA A 178 -10.63 17.37 9.55
C ALA A 178 -11.90 18.21 9.75
N GLN A 179 -11.85 19.52 9.48
CA GLN A 179 -13.01 20.42 9.61
C GLN A 179 -14.01 20.25 8.45
N THR A 180 -13.57 19.68 7.31
CA THR A 180 -14.40 19.56 6.11
C THR A 180 -14.57 18.10 5.64
N ALA A 181 -13.61 17.24 5.89
CA ALA A 181 -13.69 15.82 5.57
C ALA A 181 -14.68 15.10 6.51
N SER A 182 -15.42 14.12 5.99
CA SER A 182 -16.25 13.24 6.83
C SER A 182 -15.42 12.18 7.56
N PHE A 183 -14.25 11.87 7.01
CA PHE A 183 -13.27 10.96 7.58
C PHE A 183 -11.87 11.45 7.22
N LEU A 184 -10.97 11.46 8.19
CA LEU A 184 -9.53 11.69 7.98
C LEU A 184 -8.75 10.68 8.83
N SER A 185 -7.91 9.88 8.17
CA SER A 185 -7.04 8.95 8.90
C SER A 185 -6.00 9.71 9.73
N PRO A 186 -5.74 9.30 10.97
CA PRO A 186 -4.75 9.97 11.81
C PRO A 186 -3.31 9.70 11.35
N VAL A 187 -2.42 10.68 11.53
CA VAL A 187 -0.98 10.51 11.40
C VAL A 187 -0.29 11.10 12.64
N PRO A 188 0.46 10.29 13.39
CA PRO A 188 0.64 8.84 13.30
C PRO A 188 -0.58 8.05 13.79
N GLY A 189 -0.57 6.72 13.55
CA GLY A 189 -1.55 5.80 14.11
C GLY A 189 -2.64 5.33 13.15
N GLY A 190 -2.65 5.83 11.90
CA GLY A 190 -3.57 5.40 10.84
C GLY A 190 -2.96 4.29 9.96
N VAL A 191 -2.53 4.64 8.76
CA VAL A 191 -2.05 3.69 7.73
C VAL A 191 -0.80 2.90 8.16
N GLY A 192 0.13 3.50 8.93
CA GLY A 192 1.35 2.83 9.34
C GLY A 192 1.12 1.49 10.06
N PRO A 193 0.37 1.44 11.17
CA PRO A 193 0.01 0.19 11.84
C PRO A 193 -0.69 -0.82 10.91
N MET A 194 -1.53 -0.36 9.99
CA MET A 194 -2.20 -1.23 9.02
C MET A 194 -1.23 -1.86 8.03
N THR A 195 -0.21 -1.12 7.59
CA THR A 195 0.86 -1.68 6.75
C THR A 195 1.54 -2.86 7.44
N VAL A 196 1.85 -2.74 8.74
CA VAL A 196 2.45 -3.82 9.53
C VAL A 196 1.50 -5.01 9.65
N ALA A 197 0.21 -4.77 9.90
CA ALA A 197 -0.79 -5.83 9.98
C ALA A 197 -0.90 -6.59 8.64
N MET A 198 -0.90 -5.88 7.50
CA MET A 198 -0.94 -6.51 6.19
C MET A 198 0.35 -7.29 5.86
N LEU A 199 1.50 -6.82 6.31
CA LEU A 199 2.75 -7.56 6.19
C LEU A 199 2.68 -8.91 6.95
N MET A 200 2.13 -8.91 8.14
CA MET A 200 1.90 -10.15 8.90
C MET A 200 0.89 -11.07 8.18
N ALA A 201 -0.19 -10.52 7.66
CA ALA A 201 -1.17 -11.28 6.88
C ALA A 201 -0.55 -11.91 5.62
N ASN A 202 0.23 -11.15 4.85
CA ASN A 202 0.96 -11.66 3.68
C ASN A 202 1.94 -12.76 4.07
N THR A 203 2.62 -12.64 5.21
CA THR A 203 3.55 -13.67 5.71
C THR A 203 2.82 -14.98 6.00
N VAL A 204 1.65 -14.91 6.63
CA VAL A 204 0.81 -16.11 6.87
C VAL A 204 0.32 -16.70 5.55
N THR A 205 -0.17 -15.86 4.64
CA THR A 205 -0.61 -16.29 3.29
C THR A 205 0.52 -16.98 2.53
N SER A 206 1.74 -16.43 2.58
CA SER A 206 2.91 -17.06 1.97
C SER A 206 3.19 -18.45 2.55
N ALA A 207 3.16 -18.58 3.89
CA ALA A 207 3.35 -19.85 4.56
C ALA A 207 2.31 -20.90 4.14
N GLU A 208 1.04 -20.51 4.05
CA GLU A 208 -0.04 -21.39 3.61
C GLU A 208 0.11 -21.81 2.14
N LEU A 209 0.48 -20.90 1.25
CA LEU A 209 0.69 -21.20 -0.16
C LEU A 209 1.86 -22.16 -0.38
N LEU A 210 2.96 -21.97 0.34
CA LEU A 210 4.14 -22.83 0.27
C LEU A 210 3.85 -24.22 0.86
N SER A 211 3.10 -24.31 1.95
CA SER A 211 2.71 -25.59 2.58
C SER A 211 1.77 -26.41 1.70
N LYS A 212 0.80 -25.79 1.03
CA LYS A 212 -0.13 -26.48 0.10
C LYS A 212 0.60 -27.12 -1.08
N ASN A 213 1.62 -26.47 -1.62
CA ASN A 213 2.44 -27.06 -2.68
C ASN A 213 3.26 -28.29 -2.20
N CYS A 214 3.62 -28.34 -0.93
CA CYS A 214 4.28 -29.51 -0.33
C CYS A 214 3.32 -30.72 -0.21
N LEU A 215 2.05 -30.47 0.11
CA LEU A 215 1.05 -31.53 0.25
C LEU A 215 0.61 -32.15 -1.09
N LEU A 216 0.58 -31.36 -2.17
CA LEU A 216 0.25 -31.88 -3.51
C LEU A 216 1.34 -32.81 -4.06
N TYR A 217 2.59 -32.67 -3.63
CA TYR A 217 3.69 -33.55 -4.06
C TYR A 217 3.73 -34.88 -3.30
N THR A 218 3.07 -34.96 -2.14
CA THR A 218 3.02 -36.20 -1.33
C THR A 218 1.79 -37.05 -1.61
N SER A 219 0.71 -36.52 -2.23
CA SER A 219 -0.49 -37.27 -2.54
C SER A 219 -0.44 -38.07 -3.84
N ASP A 220 0.34 -37.63 -4.84
CA ASP A 220 0.46 -38.32 -6.13
C ASP A 220 1.45 -39.48 -6.11
N ALA A 221 2.24 -39.63 -5.05
CA ALA A 221 3.20 -40.75 -4.91
C ALA A 221 2.61 -42.01 -4.22
N ALA A 222 1.38 -41.96 -3.76
CA ALA A 222 0.76 -43.05 -3.02
C ALA A 222 -0.19 -43.93 -3.84
N ASP A 223 -0.56 -43.54 -5.06
CA ASP A 223 -1.55 -44.26 -5.88
C ASP A 223 -0.96 -45.11 -7.03
N ASP A 224 0.37 -45.25 -7.12
CA ASP A 224 1.05 -46.07 -8.14
C ASP A 224 1.69 -47.36 -7.56
N TRP A 225 0.96 -48.10 -6.66
CA TRP A 225 1.33 -49.46 -6.32
C TRP A 225 0.09 -50.35 -6.21
#